data_3825758a8302968bd100fc45a482008e
#
_entry.id   3825758a8302968bd100fc45a482008e
#
_cell.length_a   1.000
_cell.length_b   1.000
_cell.length_c   1.000
_cell.angle_alpha   90.00
_cell.angle_beta   90.00
_cell.angle_gamma   90.00
#
_symmetry.space_group_name_H-M   'P 1'
#
loop_
_entity.id
_entity.type
_entity.pdbx_description
1 polymer ?
#
loop_
_entity_poly.entity_id
_entity_poly.type
_entity_poly.pdbx_seq_one_letter_code
_entity_poly.pdbx_strand_id
1 'polypeptide(L)'
;MSQYLNNEYIDVFAIEDKPDLSTFSFANNRYNPQAAGNTYTTAVSSRDIDGNTIEYNATADVDWITDIVINSTEIRFKVTANMGDQRIGHINGSNVTGNSDTITIIQEAKEANLVYTYSLIATCESVPTVTINGIAITSYTTAGNSYTF
;
A
#
# COMPACT_ATOMS: atom_id res chain seq x y z
N MET A 1 54.98 -44.68 -37.31
CA MET A 1 54.74 -43.24 -37.45
C MET A 1 53.52 -42.87 -36.57
N SER A 2 53.80 -42.26 -35.48
CA SER A 2 52.76 -41.90 -34.53
C SER A 2 52.16 -40.54 -34.97
N GLN A 3 50.93 -40.54 -35.40
CA GLN A 3 50.20 -39.29 -35.63
C GLN A 3 49.73 -38.76 -34.29
N TYR A 4 50.37 -37.73 -33.83
CA TYR A 4 49.80 -36.89 -32.79
C TYR A 4 48.61 -36.16 -33.36
N LEU A 5 47.46 -36.68 -33.10
CA LEU A 5 46.26 -35.88 -33.14
C LEU A 5 46.40 -34.87 -31.99
N ASN A 6 46.60 -33.61 -32.35
CA ASN A 6 46.38 -32.54 -31.45
C ASN A 6 44.91 -32.61 -31.00
N ASN A 7 44.69 -33.28 -29.91
CA ASN A 7 43.49 -33.04 -29.13
C ASN A 7 43.59 -31.65 -28.57
N GLU A 8 43.34 -30.67 -29.38
CA GLU A 8 42.73 -29.52 -28.83
C GLU A 8 41.36 -29.96 -28.31
N TYR A 9 41.35 -30.35 -27.05
CA TYR A 9 40.15 -30.25 -26.28
C TYR A 9 39.80 -28.76 -26.33
N ILE A 10 38.97 -28.40 -27.30
CA ILE A 10 38.09 -27.31 -27.08
C ILE A 10 37.18 -27.90 -26.00
N ASP A 11 37.55 -27.70 -24.75
CA ASP A 11 36.55 -27.63 -23.71
C ASP A 11 35.58 -26.56 -24.18
N VAL A 12 34.57 -27.01 -24.88
CA VAL A 12 33.35 -26.28 -24.91
C VAL A 12 32.89 -26.38 -23.46
N PHE A 13 33.47 -25.51 -22.63
CA PHE A 13 32.86 -25.21 -21.36
C PHE A 13 31.44 -24.90 -21.76
N ALA A 14 30.56 -25.86 -21.47
CA ALA A 14 29.19 -25.44 -21.26
C ALA A 14 29.36 -24.21 -20.38
N ILE A 15 29.03 -23.06 -20.92
CA ILE A 15 28.82 -21.88 -20.10
C ILE A 15 27.80 -22.42 -19.15
N GLU A 16 28.26 -22.88 -17.97
CA GLU A 16 27.39 -23.15 -16.87
C GLU A 16 26.67 -21.81 -16.74
N ASP A 17 25.40 -21.77 -17.12
CA ASP A 17 24.55 -20.65 -16.83
C ASP A 17 24.68 -20.45 -15.32
N LYS A 18 25.66 -19.62 -14.93
CA LYS A 18 25.85 -19.26 -13.54
C LYS A 18 24.48 -18.77 -13.12
N PRO A 19 23.84 -19.42 -12.13
CA PRO A 19 22.50 -19.06 -11.76
C PRO A 19 22.48 -17.54 -11.49
N ASP A 20 21.54 -16.85 -12.11
CA ASP A 20 21.37 -15.42 -11.90
C ASP A 20 20.99 -15.22 -10.42
N LEU A 21 21.98 -14.82 -9.62
CA LEU A 21 21.81 -14.51 -8.20
C LEU A 21 21.42 -13.05 -7.97
N SER A 22 21.07 -12.33 -9.03
CA SER A 22 20.51 -10.99 -8.89
C SER A 22 19.22 -11.03 -8.08
N THR A 23 18.93 -9.96 -7.37
CA THR A 23 17.79 -9.88 -6.46
C THR A 23 17.03 -8.58 -6.65
N PHE A 24 15.73 -8.65 -6.39
CA PHE A 24 14.88 -7.47 -6.26
C PHE A 24 13.87 -7.68 -5.13
N SER A 25 13.75 -6.73 -4.21
CA SER A 25 12.75 -6.79 -3.14
C SER A 25 12.44 -5.40 -2.57
N PHE A 26 11.19 -5.24 -2.12
CA PHE A 26 10.77 -4.15 -1.25
C PHE A 26 10.96 -4.56 0.22
N ALA A 27 11.48 -3.66 1.04
CA ALA A 27 11.66 -3.92 2.47
C ALA A 27 10.31 -4.07 3.20
N ASN A 28 9.28 -3.37 2.72
CA ASN A 28 7.90 -3.55 3.17
C ASN A 28 7.00 -3.74 1.96
N ASN A 29 6.38 -4.91 1.86
CA ASN A 29 5.53 -5.30 0.74
C ASN A 29 4.02 -5.27 1.07
N ARG A 30 3.64 -4.71 2.22
CA ARG A 30 2.22 -4.56 2.60
C ARG A 30 1.97 -3.27 3.37
N TYR A 31 0.94 -2.54 2.96
CA TYR A 31 0.44 -1.33 3.63
C TYR A 31 -1.07 -1.41 3.82
N ASN A 32 -1.54 -0.91 4.98
CA ASN A 32 -2.96 -0.79 5.30
C ASN A 32 -3.28 0.68 5.62
N PRO A 33 -3.35 1.55 4.60
CA PRO A 33 -3.69 2.96 4.81
C PRO A 33 -5.10 3.15 5.33
N GLN A 34 -5.30 4.14 6.20
CA GLN A 34 -6.62 4.65 6.52
C GLN A 34 -7.28 5.31 5.30
N ALA A 35 -8.59 5.51 5.36
CA ALA A 35 -9.35 6.12 4.28
C ALA A 35 -8.83 7.51 3.86
N ALA A 36 -8.30 8.31 4.78
CA ALA A 36 -7.73 9.62 4.48
C ALA A 36 -6.55 9.59 3.49
N GLY A 37 -5.92 8.42 3.35
CA GLY A 37 -4.70 8.26 2.56
C GLY A 37 -3.46 8.85 3.25
N ASN A 38 -2.31 8.66 2.66
CA ASN A 38 -1.03 9.21 3.12
C ASN A 38 0.07 9.00 2.07
N THR A 39 1.26 9.53 2.36
CA THR A 39 2.48 9.25 1.60
C THR A 39 3.33 8.24 2.36
N TYR A 40 3.87 7.27 1.63
CA TYR A 40 4.66 6.17 2.17
C TYR A 40 6.01 6.10 1.47
N THR A 41 7.01 5.57 2.18
CA THR A 41 8.34 5.29 1.63
C THR A 41 8.74 3.88 2.08
N THR A 42 9.35 3.11 1.20
CA THR A 42 9.98 1.83 1.52
C THR A 42 11.34 1.71 0.87
N ALA A 43 12.27 1.07 1.56
CA ALA A 43 13.56 0.76 0.97
C ALA A 43 13.41 -0.33 -0.10
N VAL A 44 14.29 -0.27 -1.09
CA VAL A 44 14.38 -1.22 -2.20
C VAL A 44 15.77 -1.82 -2.24
N SER A 45 15.85 -3.12 -2.40
CA SER A 45 17.07 -3.83 -2.71
C SER A 45 16.99 -4.33 -4.15
N SER A 46 17.82 -3.75 -5.03
CA SER A 46 17.95 -4.18 -6.43
C SER A 46 19.44 -4.41 -6.70
N ARG A 47 19.83 -5.68 -6.85
CA ARG A 47 21.23 -6.10 -6.91
C ARG A 47 21.49 -7.01 -8.09
N ASP A 48 22.67 -6.83 -8.71
CA ASP A 48 23.22 -7.80 -9.65
C ASP A 48 23.87 -8.97 -8.90
N ILE A 49 24.41 -9.91 -9.66
CA ILE A 49 25.10 -11.10 -9.16
C ILE A 49 26.35 -10.78 -8.32
N ASP A 50 26.96 -9.60 -8.55
CA ASP A 50 28.16 -9.16 -7.84
C ASP A 50 27.80 -8.28 -6.62
N GLY A 51 26.50 -8.06 -6.37
CA GLY A 51 25.98 -7.27 -5.27
C GLY A 51 25.93 -5.76 -5.54
N ASN A 52 26.22 -5.32 -6.77
CA ASN A 52 26.11 -3.91 -7.13
C ASN A 52 24.63 -3.52 -7.26
N THR A 53 24.33 -2.26 -6.95
CA THR A 53 22.99 -1.73 -7.16
C THR A 53 22.73 -1.58 -8.66
N ILE A 54 21.60 -2.09 -9.14
CA ILE A 54 21.14 -1.99 -10.53
C ILE A 54 19.79 -1.28 -10.60
N GLU A 55 19.52 -0.71 -11.76
CA GLU A 55 18.29 0.02 -12.03
C GLU A 55 17.05 -0.88 -11.92
N TYR A 56 15.97 -0.27 -11.48
CA TYR A 56 14.66 -0.90 -11.41
C TYR A 56 13.56 0.08 -11.79
N ASN A 57 12.40 -0.45 -12.09
CA ASN A 57 11.17 0.31 -12.30
C ASN A 57 10.08 -0.16 -11.34
N ALA A 58 9.11 0.71 -11.06
CA ALA A 58 7.94 0.37 -10.27
C ALA A 58 6.72 1.15 -10.77
N THR A 59 5.59 0.46 -10.89
CA THR A 59 4.34 1.02 -11.40
C THR A 59 3.16 0.56 -10.56
N ALA A 60 2.16 1.42 -10.38
CA ALA A 60 0.90 1.05 -9.78
C ALA A 60 -0.05 0.45 -10.81
N ASP A 61 -0.89 -0.49 -10.39
CA ASP A 61 -1.97 -1.10 -11.20
C ASP A 61 -3.30 -0.35 -11.09
N VAL A 62 -3.35 0.71 -10.26
CA VAL A 62 -4.54 1.52 -9.96
C VAL A 62 -4.20 3.00 -9.98
N ASP A 63 -5.18 3.85 -10.24
CA ASP A 63 -5.05 5.30 -10.41
C ASP A 63 -4.99 6.09 -9.07
N TRP A 64 -5.39 5.48 -7.97
CA TRP A 64 -5.39 6.12 -6.65
C TRP A 64 -4.07 5.94 -5.87
N ILE A 65 -3.10 5.22 -6.43
CA ILE A 65 -1.71 5.19 -5.98
C ILE A 65 -0.92 6.08 -6.95
N THR A 66 -0.46 7.23 -6.47
CA THR A 66 0.12 8.29 -7.29
C THR A 66 1.49 8.74 -6.80
N ASP A 67 2.09 9.69 -7.49
CA ASP A 67 3.35 10.36 -7.09
C ASP A 67 4.47 9.35 -6.77
N ILE A 68 4.59 8.30 -7.60
CA ILE A 68 5.64 7.30 -7.46
C ILE A 68 6.98 7.94 -7.85
N VAL A 69 7.86 8.06 -6.85
CA VAL A 69 9.23 8.57 -7.02
C VAL A 69 10.21 7.45 -6.70
N ILE A 70 11.06 7.13 -7.66
CA ILE A 70 12.02 6.03 -7.60
C ILE A 70 13.43 6.62 -7.42
N ASN A 71 14.12 6.16 -6.37
CA ASN A 71 15.55 6.39 -6.15
C ASN A 71 16.28 5.04 -6.20
N SER A 72 17.61 5.05 -6.15
CA SER A 72 18.41 3.81 -6.23
C SER A 72 18.18 2.83 -5.09
N THR A 73 17.67 3.29 -3.94
CA THR A 73 17.52 2.49 -2.70
C THR A 73 16.15 2.59 -2.04
N GLU A 74 15.26 3.39 -2.60
CA GLU A 74 13.93 3.59 -2.03
C GLU A 74 12.90 3.99 -3.09
N ILE A 75 11.66 3.71 -2.80
CA ILE A 75 10.49 4.20 -3.51
C ILE A 75 9.60 4.97 -2.56
N ARG A 76 9.11 6.13 -3.02
CA ARG A 76 8.07 6.91 -2.35
C ARG A 76 6.82 6.92 -3.21
N PHE A 77 5.66 6.78 -2.60
CA PHE A 77 4.36 6.82 -3.28
C PHE A 77 3.29 7.42 -2.37
N LYS A 78 2.23 7.91 -2.98
CA LYS A 78 1.07 8.49 -2.29
C LYS A 78 -0.17 7.64 -2.54
N VAL A 79 -0.91 7.39 -1.48
CA VAL A 79 -2.25 6.80 -1.52
C VAL A 79 -3.24 7.93 -1.32
N THR A 80 -4.13 8.16 -2.29
CA THR A 80 -5.15 9.22 -2.23
C THR A 80 -6.28 8.84 -1.28
N ALA A 81 -7.09 9.83 -0.87
CA ALA A 81 -8.23 9.57 0.00
C ALA A 81 -9.23 8.60 -0.66
N ASN A 82 -9.77 7.69 0.14
CA ASN A 82 -10.84 6.78 -0.22
C ASN A 82 -12.17 7.32 0.32
N MET A 83 -13.12 7.55 -0.55
CA MET A 83 -14.46 8.06 -0.20
C MET A 83 -15.54 6.98 -0.25
N GLY A 84 -15.14 5.72 -0.54
CA GLY A 84 -16.03 4.57 -0.68
C GLY A 84 -15.61 3.39 0.19
N ASP A 85 -15.88 2.19 -0.30
CA ASP A 85 -15.56 0.93 0.35
C ASP A 85 -14.05 0.65 0.37
N GLN A 86 -13.65 -0.36 1.17
CA GLN A 86 -12.26 -0.85 1.18
C GLN A 86 -11.81 -1.19 -0.23
N ARG A 87 -10.57 -0.81 -0.57
CA ARG A 87 -10.01 -1.07 -1.90
C ARG A 87 -8.60 -1.63 -1.82
N ILE A 88 -8.23 -2.39 -2.85
CA ILE A 88 -6.93 -3.06 -2.96
C ILE A 88 -6.26 -2.59 -4.24
N GLY A 89 -4.97 -2.33 -4.18
CA GLY A 89 -4.12 -2.03 -5.33
C GLY A 89 -2.69 -2.48 -5.07
N HIS A 90 -1.87 -2.48 -6.11
CA HIS A 90 -0.51 -2.97 -6.05
C HIS A 90 0.47 -1.99 -6.69
N ILE A 91 1.70 -2.03 -6.19
CA ILE A 91 2.87 -1.48 -6.88
C ILE A 91 3.73 -2.67 -7.27
N ASN A 92 3.92 -2.86 -8.58
CA ASN A 92 4.74 -3.91 -9.14
C ASN A 92 6.10 -3.33 -9.49
N GLY A 93 7.16 -3.87 -8.90
CA GLY A 93 8.54 -3.49 -9.17
C GLY A 93 9.32 -4.60 -9.84
N SER A 94 10.25 -4.23 -10.71
CA SER A 94 11.17 -5.18 -11.32
C SER A 94 12.49 -4.51 -11.70
N ASN A 95 13.57 -5.25 -11.63
CA ASN A 95 14.87 -4.80 -12.10
C ASN A 95 15.15 -5.26 -13.54
N VAL A 96 16.26 -4.81 -14.09
CA VAL A 96 16.67 -5.08 -15.48
C VAL A 96 17.01 -6.55 -15.73
N THR A 97 17.23 -7.35 -14.69
CA THR A 97 17.49 -8.80 -14.79
C THR A 97 16.23 -9.63 -14.71
N GLY A 98 15.05 -8.99 -14.55
CA GLY A 98 13.76 -9.67 -14.54
C GLY A 98 13.26 -10.12 -13.16
N ASN A 99 14.04 -9.90 -12.09
CA ASN A 99 13.55 -10.14 -10.73
C ASN A 99 12.51 -9.10 -10.36
N SER A 100 11.45 -9.52 -9.69
CA SER A 100 10.30 -8.68 -9.36
C SER A 100 9.77 -8.93 -7.96
N ASP A 101 9.10 -7.92 -7.41
CA ASP A 101 8.38 -7.97 -6.15
C ASP A 101 7.16 -7.04 -6.22
N THR A 102 6.21 -7.24 -5.31
CA THR A 102 4.94 -6.50 -5.32
C THR A 102 4.61 -5.96 -3.93
N ILE A 103 4.26 -4.68 -3.87
CA ILE A 103 3.65 -4.07 -2.68
C ILE A 103 2.13 -4.18 -2.80
N THR A 104 1.48 -4.78 -1.81
CA THR A 104 0.02 -4.81 -1.69
C THR A 104 -0.46 -3.69 -0.77
N ILE A 105 -1.40 -2.88 -1.23
CA ILE A 105 -2.00 -1.78 -0.49
C ILE A 105 -3.48 -2.08 -0.30
N ILE A 106 -3.91 -2.20 0.96
CA ILE A 106 -5.31 -2.43 1.34
C ILE A 106 -5.78 -1.20 2.08
N GLN A 107 -6.44 -0.28 1.37
CA GLN A 107 -6.93 0.95 1.97
C GLN A 107 -8.30 0.75 2.58
N GLU A 108 -8.45 1.21 3.83
CA GLU A 108 -9.71 1.15 4.56
C GLU A 108 -10.83 1.93 3.84
N ALA A 109 -12.05 1.46 4.04
CA ALA A 109 -13.26 2.19 3.65
C ALA A 109 -13.33 3.51 4.43
N LYS A 110 -13.98 4.51 3.82
CA LYS A 110 -14.37 5.70 4.56
C LYS A 110 -15.35 5.29 5.66
N GLU A 111 -15.06 5.69 6.91
CA GLU A 111 -16.00 5.48 8.00
C GLU A 111 -17.35 6.12 7.65
N ALA A 112 -18.41 5.35 7.78
CA ALA A 112 -19.76 5.89 7.66
C ALA A 112 -19.99 6.89 8.80
N ASN A 113 -20.40 8.10 8.42
CA ASN A 113 -20.88 9.06 9.40
C ASN A 113 -22.23 8.55 9.90
N LEU A 114 -22.21 7.78 10.99
CA LEU A 114 -23.43 7.27 11.61
C LEU A 114 -24.13 8.43 12.29
N VAL A 115 -25.20 8.92 11.68
CA VAL A 115 -26.09 9.89 12.31
C VAL A 115 -27.14 9.12 13.12
N TYR A 116 -27.02 9.19 14.43
CA TYR A 116 -28.03 8.64 15.34
C TYR A 116 -29.07 9.72 15.63
N THR A 117 -30.33 9.45 15.31
CA THR A 117 -31.43 10.29 15.73
C THR A 117 -32.08 9.67 16.96
N TYR A 118 -32.05 10.36 18.07
CA TYR A 118 -32.71 9.95 19.30
C TYR A 118 -33.97 10.79 19.49
N SER A 119 -35.09 10.15 19.67
CA SER A 119 -36.33 10.81 20.11
C SER A 119 -36.54 10.48 21.57
N LEU A 120 -36.45 11.46 22.45
CA LEU A 120 -36.78 11.35 23.86
C LEU A 120 -38.16 11.93 24.05
N ILE A 121 -39.14 11.09 24.46
CA ILE A 121 -40.47 11.55 24.86
C ILE A 121 -40.43 11.67 26.38
N ALA A 122 -40.39 12.87 26.90
CA ALA A 122 -40.41 13.14 28.33
C ALA A 122 -41.61 14.07 28.66
N THR A 123 -42.40 13.68 29.63
CA THR A 123 -43.39 14.57 30.25
C THR A 123 -42.67 15.35 31.36
N CYS A 124 -41.90 16.36 30.95
CA CYS A 124 -41.18 17.20 31.90
C CYS A 124 -41.52 18.69 31.62
N GLU A 125 -41.53 19.48 32.69
CA GLU A 125 -41.79 20.91 32.62
C GLU A 125 -40.60 21.73 32.10
N SER A 126 -39.45 21.06 31.90
CA SER A 126 -38.21 21.68 31.40
C SER A 126 -37.50 20.81 30.38
N VAL A 127 -36.65 21.44 29.56
CA VAL A 127 -35.82 20.76 28.56
C VAL A 127 -34.87 19.76 29.23
N PRO A 128 -34.91 18.47 28.86
CA PRO A 128 -34.00 17.51 29.44
C PRO A 128 -32.55 17.77 28.97
N THR A 129 -31.59 17.50 29.84
CA THR A 129 -30.19 17.50 29.43
C THR A 129 -29.83 16.14 28.84
N VAL A 130 -29.42 16.12 27.59
CA VAL A 130 -28.94 14.91 26.90
C VAL A 130 -27.42 15.02 26.69
N THR A 131 -26.71 13.96 27.04
CA THR A 131 -25.29 13.86 26.76
C THR A 131 -24.97 12.58 25.98
N ILE A 132 -24.09 12.68 25.00
CA ILE A 132 -23.54 11.53 24.28
C ILE A 132 -22.02 11.52 24.53
N ASN A 133 -21.52 10.45 25.11
CA ASN A 133 -20.10 10.32 25.50
C ASN A 133 -19.61 11.51 26.34
N GLY A 134 -20.46 12.02 27.23
CA GLY A 134 -20.13 13.16 28.10
C GLY A 134 -20.23 14.53 27.44
N ILE A 135 -20.58 14.64 26.17
CA ILE A 135 -20.78 15.89 25.44
C ILE A 135 -22.25 16.25 25.47
N ALA A 136 -22.59 17.45 25.98
CA ALA A 136 -23.96 17.93 26.02
C ALA A 136 -24.47 18.23 24.61
N ILE A 137 -25.67 17.72 24.29
CA ILE A 137 -26.38 18.04 23.04
C ILE A 137 -27.28 19.23 23.32
N THR A 138 -26.99 20.34 22.67
CA THR A 138 -27.70 21.62 22.86
C THR A 138 -28.64 21.97 21.71
N SER A 139 -28.59 21.23 20.60
CA SER A 139 -29.46 21.47 19.44
C SER A 139 -30.60 20.43 19.42
N TYR A 140 -31.83 20.88 19.47
CA TYR A 140 -33.02 20.02 19.48
C TYR A 140 -34.23 20.76 18.85
N THR A 141 -35.19 19.95 18.42
CA THR A 141 -36.53 20.46 18.01
C THR A 141 -37.58 19.93 18.99
N THR A 142 -38.67 20.70 19.15
CA THR A 142 -39.76 20.34 20.04
C THR A 142 -41.09 20.19 19.28
N ALA A 143 -41.86 19.19 19.67
CA ALA A 143 -43.24 18.99 19.24
C ALA A 143 -44.06 18.54 20.45
N GLY A 144 -44.77 19.50 21.09
CA GLY A 144 -45.41 19.24 22.37
C GLY A 144 -44.37 18.92 23.44
N ASN A 145 -44.50 17.78 24.13
CA ASN A 145 -43.58 17.31 25.14
C ASN A 145 -42.46 16.37 24.58
N SER A 146 -42.31 16.34 23.26
CA SER A 146 -41.28 15.56 22.57
C SER A 146 -40.10 16.45 22.19
N TYR A 147 -38.90 15.98 22.48
CA TYR A 147 -37.63 16.61 22.11
C TYR A 147 -36.87 15.67 21.19
N THR A 148 -36.46 16.20 20.02
CA THR A 148 -35.61 15.46 19.05
C THR A 148 -34.24 16.12 19.01
N PHE A 149 -33.20 15.37 19.32
CA PHE A 149 -31.81 15.78 19.40
C PHE A 149 -31.02 15.27 18.22
#